data_34e91776e50e8155a4aa514e27fa19d4
#
_entry.id   34e91776e50e8155a4aa514e27fa19d4
#
_cell.length_a   1.000
_cell.length_b   1.000
_cell.length_c   1.000
_cell.angle_alpha   90.00
_cell.angle_beta   90.00
_cell.angle_gamma   90.00
#
_symmetry.space_group_name_H-M   'P 1'
#
loop_
_entity.id
_entity.type
_entity.pdbx_description
1 polymer ?
#
loop_
_entity_poly.entity_id
_entity_poly.type
_entity_poly.pdbx_seq_one_letter_code
_entity_poly.pdbx_strand_id
1 'polypeptide(L)'
;KVNDVDTVVGLIGSSTLEILDALYDSKNIQYIGCHDERSGIIMSDAYARMKNKHGVFLAGQAGPGATNTVTGLAQAKAAFSPVVSLAGAISSEHEGKDAFQEVDQQSLFNPVTKKSFKVSDIKDIHSVMQEAFKIAITPRMGPVNINLPRDVMGKTSDFQNPSKYQIDKLPEAKVSSLMKAV
;
A
#
# COMPACT_ATOMS: atom_id res chain seq x y z
N LYS A 1 11.82 4.62 -5.54
CA LYS A 1 13.30 4.66 -5.43
C LYS A 1 13.76 4.63 -3.98
N VAL A 2 13.32 5.58 -3.17
CA VAL A 2 13.82 5.75 -1.78
C VAL A 2 13.60 4.50 -0.91
N ASN A 3 12.53 3.76 -1.15
CA ASN A 3 12.19 2.53 -0.43
C ASN A 3 12.52 1.25 -1.24
N ASP A 4 13.47 1.33 -2.16
CA ASP A 4 13.94 0.23 -3.02
C ASP A 4 12.82 -0.44 -3.86
N VAL A 5 11.77 0.32 -4.17
CA VAL A 5 10.70 -0.13 -5.07
C VAL A 5 11.18 0.03 -6.51
N ASP A 6 11.19 -1.06 -7.24
CA ASP A 6 11.52 -1.12 -8.67
C ASP A 6 10.36 -1.68 -9.52
N THR A 7 9.34 -2.21 -8.88
CA THR A 7 8.19 -2.83 -9.55
C THR A 7 6.89 -2.47 -8.82
N VAL A 8 5.90 -2.07 -9.59
CA VAL A 8 4.52 -1.85 -9.14
C VAL A 8 3.62 -2.72 -10.00
N VAL A 9 2.86 -3.61 -9.38
CA VAL A 9 1.80 -4.36 -10.05
C VAL A 9 0.50 -3.58 -9.88
N GLY A 10 -0.35 -3.55 -10.89
CA GLY A 10 -1.62 -2.84 -10.72
C GLY A 10 -2.63 -3.05 -11.84
N LEU A 11 -3.81 -2.54 -11.61
CA LEU A 11 -4.86 -2.42 -12.59
C LEU A 11 -5.18 -0.94 -12.82
N ILE A 12 -5.20 -0.53 -14.08
CA ILE A 12 -5.51 0.85 -14.47
C ILE A 12 -6.96 1.18 -14.10
N GLY A 13 -7.15 2.33 -13.48
CA GLY A 13 -8.47 2.84 -13.15
C GLY A 13 -8.47 4.36 -12.99
N SER A 14 -9.65 4.96 -13.14
CA SER A 14 -9.80 6.42 -13.17
C SER A 14 -9.47 7.12 -11.85
N SER A 15 -9.44 6.38 -10.75
CA SER A 15 -9.20 6.97 -9.43
C SER A 15 -7.71 7.17 -9.09
N THR A 16 -6.78 6.73 -9.97
CA THR A 16 -5.33 6.80 -9.73
C THR A 16 -4.55 7.23 -10.98
N LEU A 17 -5.18 7.99 -11.86
CA LEU A 17 -4.55 8.43 -13.12
C LEU A 17 -3.27 9.24 -12.88
N GLU A 18 -3.24 10.06 -11.84
CA GLU A 18 -2.09 10.88 -11.48
C GLU A 18 -0.87 10.03 -11.08
N ILE A 19 -1.12 8.90 -10.41
CA ILE A 19 -0.05 7.94 -10.09
C ILE A 19 0.43 7.21 -11.35
N LEU A 20 -0.51 6.82 -12.21
CA LEU A 20 -0.18 6.12 -13.45
C LEU A 20 0.62 7.02 -14.41
N ASP A 21 0.28 8.30 -14.49
CA ASP A 21 1.02 9.30 -15.27
C ASP A 21 2.47 9.42 -14.73
N ALA A 22 2.64 9.58 -13.43
CA ALA A 22 3.96 9.62 -12.79
C ALA A 22 4.76 8.31 -12.97
N LEU A 23 4.10 7.16 -13.01
CA LEU A 23 4.73 5.87 -13.28
C LEU A 23 5.16 5.74 -14.74
N TYR A 24 4.36 6.28 -15.68
CA TYR A 24 4.69 6.29 -17.11
C TYR A 24 6.00 7.01 -17.39
N ASP A 25 6.23 8.14 -16.73
CA ASP A 25 7.47 8.92 -16.86
C ASP A 25 8.66 8.32 -16.08
N SER A 26 8.40 7.34 -15.21
CA SER A 26 9.44 6.76 -14.35
C SER A 26 10.30 5.76 -15.11
N LYS A 27 11.59 6.06 -15.24
CA LYS A 27 12.59 5.14 -15.85
C LYS A 27 13.07 4.04 -14.90
N ASN A 28 12.70 4.07 -13.63
CA ASN A 28 13.27 3.23 -12.57
C ASN A 28 12.26 2.34 -11.86
N ILE A 29 10.98 2.47 -12.20
CA ILE A 29 9.92 1.64 -11.66
C ILE A 29 9.21 1.00 -12.84
N GLN A 30 9.21 -0.33 -12.88
CA GLN A 30 8.47 -1.08 -13.86
C GLN A 30 7.01 -1.22 -13.40
N TYR A 31 6.07 -0.80 -14.24
CA TYR A 31 4.66 -1.08 -14.03
C TYR A 31 4.29 -2.40 -14.71
N ILE A 32 3.64 -3.30 -13.97
CA ILE A 32 3.13 -4.58 -14.48
C ILE A 32 1.60 -4.55 -14.36
N GLY A 33 0.92 -4.47 -15.50
CA GLY A 33 -0.54 -4.50 -15.57
C GLY A 33 -1.09 -5.90 -15.30
N CYS A 34 -2.16 -5.98 -14.52
CA CYS A 34 -2.96 -7.19 -14.34
C CYS A 34 -4.37 -6.99 -14.88
N HIS A 35 -5.15 -8.06 -14.99
CA HIS A 35 -6.53 -8.02 -15.48
C HIS A 35 -7.57 -8.23 -14.36
N ASP A 36 -7.11 -8.42 -13.14
CA ASP A 36 -7.92 -8.60 -11.93
C ASP A 36 -7.08 -8.21 -10.71
N GLU A 37 -7.60 -7.37 -9.82
CA GLU A 37 -6.86 -6.89 -8.66
C GLU A 37 -6.51 -8.02 -7.68
N ARG A 38 -7.32 -9.06 -7.60
CA ARG A 38 -7.03 -10.25 -6.78
C ARG A 38 -5.75 -10.94 -7.24
N SER A 39 -5.62 -11.10 -8.55
CA SER A 39 -4.39 -11.65 -9.16
C SER A 39 -3.21 -10.72 -8.96
N GLY A 40 -3.40 -9.42 -9.18
CA GLY A 40 -2.35 -8.42 -9.06
C GLY A 40 -1.78 -8.30 -7.63
N ILE A 41 -2.63 -8.27 -6.62
CA ILE A 41 -2.17 -8.22 -5.22
C ILE A 41 -1.45 -9.52 -4.82
N ILE A 42 -1.86 -10.68 -5.32
CA ILE A 42 -1.18 -11.96 -5.11
C ILE A 42 0.19 -11.99 -5.83
N MET A 43 0.28 -11.39 -7.02
CA MET A 43 1.57 -11.21 -7.70
C MET A 43 2.52 -10.34 -6.86
N SER A 44 2.02 -9.27 -6.26
CA SER A 44 2.80 -8.39 -5.37
C SER A 44 3.25 -9.12 -4.09
N ASP A 45 2.39 -9.99 -3.52
CA ASP A 45 2.74 -10.86 -2.40
C ASP A 45 3.86 -11.84 -2.78
N ALA A 46 3.73 -12.54 -3.89
CA ALA A 46 4.75 -13.45 -4.38
C ALA A 46 6.08 -12.73 -4.65
N TYR A 47 6.02 -11.56 -5.28
CA TYR A 47 7.19 -10.73 -5.52
C TYR A 47 7.90 -10.33 -4.22
N ALA A 48 7.14 -9.88 -3.21
CA ALA A 48 7.70 -9.49 -1.91
C ALA A 48 8.48 -10.63 -1.27
N ARG A 49 7.90 -11.83 -1.26
CA ARG A 49 8.52 -13.04 -0.68
C ARG A 49 9.75 -13.49 -1.46
N MET A 50 9.69 -13.50 -2.77
CA MET A 50 10.79 -13.95 -3.64
C MET A 50 11.98 -12.99 -3.62
N LYS A 51 11.73 -11.70 -3.54
CA LYS A 51 12.77 -10.65 -3.54
C LYS A 51 13.19 -10.22 -2.13
N ASN A 52 12.51 -10.70 -1.10
CA ASN A 52 12.73 -10.30 0.30
C ASN A 52 12.69 -8.77 0.49
N LYS A 53 11.70 -8.13 -0.12
CA LYS A 53 11.45 -6.69 -0.04
C LYS A 53 9.97 -6.38 -0.19
N HIS A 54 9.58 -5.11 -0.22
CA HIS A 54 8.18 -4.74 -0.40
C HIS A 54 7.63 -5.20 -1.76
N GLY A 55 6.42 -5.76 -1.75
CA GLY A 55 5.57 -5.84 -2.92
C GLY A 55 4.66 -4.62 -2.95
N VAL A 56 4.51 -3.97 -4.09
CA VAL A 56 3.65 -2.78 -4.22
C VAL A 56 2.54 -3.07 -5.20
N PHE A 57 1.32 -2.81 -4.79
CA PHE A 57 0.13 -2.97 -5.63
C PHE A 57 -0.65 -1.66 -5.76
N LEU A 58 -1.13 -1.35 -6.95
CA LEU A 58 -1.97 -0.21 -7.26
C LEU A 58 -3.36 -0.68 -7.70
N ALA A 59 -4.36 -0.48 -6.85
CA ALA A 59 -5.78 -0.65 -7.20
C ALA A 59 -6.30 0.66 -7.81
N GLY A 60 -6.43 0.69 -9.12
CA GLY A 60 -6.67 1.92 -9.86
C GLY A 60 -8.09 2.47 -9.77
N GLN A 61 -9.07 1.67 -9.32
CA GLN A 61 -10.46 2.08 -9.22
C GLN A 61 -10.94 2.12 -7.77
N ALA A 62 -11.63 3.18 -7.39
CA ALA A 62 -12.32 3.28 -6.09
C ALA A 62 -13.40 2.20 -5.97
N GLY A 63 -13.75 1.83 -4.76
CA GLY A 63 -14.79 0.81 -4.50
C GLY A 63 -14.41 -0.58 -5.02
N PRO A 64 -14.84 -0.98 -6.23
CA PRO A 64 -14.62 -2.34 -6.72
C PRO A 64 -13.15 -2.71 -6.82
N GLY A 65 -12.26 -1.82 -7.23
CA GLY A 65 -10.82 -2.07 -7.24
C GLY A 65 -10.26 -2.32 -5.83
N ALA A 66 -10.72 -1.54 -4.86
CA ALA A 66 -10.36 -1.73 -3.46
C ALA A 66 -10.91 -3.07 -2.90
N THR A 67 -12.18 -3.38 -3.10
CA THR A 67 -12.79 -4.62 -2.58
C THR A 67 -12.16 -5.87 -3.15
N ASN A 68 -11.77 -5.88 -4.42
CA ASN A 68 -11.10 -7.01 -5.04
C ASN A 68 -9.71 -7.32 -4.43
N THR A 69 -9.04 -6.35 -3.79
CA THR A 69 -7.72 -6.60 -3.17
C THR A 69 -7.80 -7.31 -1.82
N VAL A 70 -8.96 -7.35 -1.17
CA VAL A 70 -9.14 -7.89 0.19
C VAL A 70 -8.61 -9.32 0.32
N THR A 71 -8.94 -10.20 -0.62
CA THR A 71 -8.50 -11.60 -0.58
C THR A 71 -6.97 -11.73 -0.56
N GLY A 72 -6.29 -11.00 -1.44
CA GLY A 72 -4.82 -11.06 -1.50
C GLY A 72 -4.15 -10.39 -0.31
N LEU A 73 -4.74 -9.33 0.23
CA LEU A 73 -4.25 -8.71 1.48
C LEU A 73 -4.41 -9.65 2.68
N ALA A 74 -5.54 -10.36 2.79
CA ALA A 74 -5.73 -11.38 3.83
C ALA A 74 -4.68 -12.50 3.73
N GLN A 75 -4.38 -12.96 2.50
CA GLN A 75 -3.32 -13.93 2.24
C GLN A 75 -1.94 -13.38 2.64
N ALA A 76 -1.60 -12.18 2.21
CA ALA A 76 -0.32 -11.54 2.54
C ALA A 76 -0.16 -11.36 4.06
N LYS A 77 -1.26 -11.03 4.77
CA LYS A 77 -1.27 -10.92 6.23
C LYS A 77 -0.96 -12.26 6.91
N ALA A 78 -1.61 -13.32 6.46
CA ALA A 78 -1.37 -14.67 6.98
C ALA A 78 0.05 -15.18 6.67
N ALA A 79 0.61 -14.78 5.53
CA ALA A 79 1.97 -15.13 5.11
C ALA A 79 3.07 -14.21 5.66
N PHE A 80 2.72 -13.20 6.47
CA PHE A 80 3.65 -12.17 6.96
C PHE A 80 4.42 -11.46 5.83
N SER A 81 3.77 -11.21 4.73
CA SER A 81 4.37 -10.63 3.54
C SER A 81 4.26 -9.10 3.54
N PRO A 82 5.36 -8.36 3.31
CA PRO A 82 5.37 -6.90 3.38
C PRO A 82 4.81 -6.27 2.09
N VAL A 83 3.51 -6.33 1.92
CA VAL A 83 2.82 -5.72 0.79
C VAL A 83 2.33 -4.31 1.15
N VAL A 84 2.57 -3.36 0.26
CA VAL A 84 1.99 -2.01 0.33
C VAL A 84 0.96 -1.88 -0.78
N SER A 85 -0.31 -1.77 -0.40
CA SER A 85 -1.42 -1.56 -1.32
C SER A 85 -1.76 -0.07 -1.39
N LEU A 86 -1.82 0.47 -2.60
CA LEU A 86 -2.27 1.82 -2.91
C LEU A 86 -3.67 1.69 -3.52
N ALA A 87 -4.69 2.11 -2.81
CA ALA A 87 -6.07 2.02 -3.26
C ALA A 87 -6.62 3.40 -3.60
N GLY A 88 -7.03 3.61 -4.84
CA GLY A 88 -7.79 4.79 -5.22
C GLY A 88 -9.09 4.87 -4.41
N ALA A 89 -9.48 6.06 -4.04
CA ALA A 89 -10.73 6.34 -3.33
C ALA A 89 -11.52 7.44 -4.03
N ILE A 90 -12.80 7.54 -3.73
CA ILE A 90 -13.63 8.64 -4.21
C ILE A 90 -13.11 9.98 -3.68
N SER A 91 -13.47 11.08 -4.33
CA SER A 91 -13.12 12.42 -3.82
C SER A 91 -13.74 12.66 -2.45
N SER A 92 -12.98 13.28 -1.55
CA SER A 92 -13.37 13.50 -0.14
C SER A 92 -14.70 14.27 0.00
N GLU A 93 -15.01 15.15 -0.95
CA GLU A 93 -16.26 15.92 -0.96
C GLU A 93 -17.53 15.06 -1.17
N HIS A 94 -17.39 13.85 -1.69
CA HIS A 94 -18.48 12.92 -1.98
C HIS A 94 -18.69 11.87 -0.89
N GLU A 95 -17.80 11.79 0.10
CA GLU A 95 -17.88 10.81 1.18
C GLU A 95 -19.16 10.98 2.02
N GLY A 96 -19.79 9.87 2.36
CA GLY A 96 -21.03 9.83 3.14
C GLY A 96 -22.25 10.29 2.38
N LYS A 97 -22.19 10.33 1.05
CA LYS A 97 -23.29 10.81 0.18
C LYS A 97 -23.81 9.74 -0.79
N ASP A 98 -23.51 8.46 -0.53
CA ASP A 98 -23.84 7.35 -1.42
C ASP A 98 -23.34 7.58 -2.86
N ALA A 99 -22.13 8.10 -2.98
CA ALA A 99 -21.52 8.41 -4.27
C ALA A 99 -21.24 7.12 -5.06
N PHE A 100 -21.18 7.24 -6.39
CA PHE A 100 -20.84 6.11 -7.24
C PHE A 100 -19.52 5.46 -6.82
N GLN A 101 -19.54 4.15 -6.56
CA GLN A 101 -18.42 3.34 -6.09
C GLN A 101 -17.92 3.71 -4.67
N GLU A 102 -18.71 4.39 -3.88
CA GLU A 102 -18.36 4.63 -2.50
C GLU A 102 -18.37 3.33 -1.69
N VAL A 103 -17.30 3.11 -0.94
CA VAL A 103 -17.14 2.03 0.03
C VAL A 103 -16.33 2.58 1.20
N ASP A 104 -16.68 2.24 2.42
CA ASP A 104 -15.83 2.51 3.59
C ASP A 104 -14.56 1.62 3.52
N GLN A 105 -13.60 2.09 2.72
CA GLN A 105 -12.34 1.37 2.51
C GLN A 105 -11.51 1.29 3.79
N GLN A 106 -11.66 2.24 4.71
CA GLN A 106 -10.92 2.20 5.98
C GLN A 106 -11.35 1.01 6.84
N SER A 107 -12.65 0.83 7.05
CA SER A 107 -13.19 -0.32 7.77
C SER A 107 -12.95 -1.63 7.03
N LEU A 108 -13.03 -1.62 5.69
CA LEU A 108 -12.79 -2.78 4.85
C LEU A 108 -11.38 -3.35 5.01
N PHE A 109 -10.36 -2.50 5.06
CA PHE A 109 -8.97 -2.93 5.07
C PHE A 109 -8.40 -3.19 6.48
N ASN A 110 -8.99 -2.63 7.53
CA ASN A 110 -8.50 -2.80 8.90
C ASN A 110 -8.30 -4.27 9.31
N PRO A 111 -9.24 -5.20 9.08
CA PRO A 111 -9.07 -6.60 9.50
C PRO A 111 -8.02 -7.38 8.69
N VAL A 112 -7.73 -6.96 7.46
CA VAL A 112 -6.85 -7.70 6.52
C VAL A 112 -5.47 -7.08 6.34
N THR A 113 -5.18 -5.98 7.04
CA THR A 113 -3.87 -5.31 7.01
C THR A 113 -3.30 -5.13 8.42
N LYS A 114 -2.04 -4.75 8.53
CA LYS A 114 -1.44 -4.28 9.79
C LYS A 114 -1.94 -2.89 10.15
N LYS A 115 -2.11 -2.05 9.13
CA LYS A 115 -2.66 -0.71 9.24
C LYS A 115 -3.25 -0.29 7.89
N SER A 116 -4.36 0.41 7.94
CA SER A 116 -4.95 1.10 6.80
C SER A 116 -4.87 2.59 7.04
N PHE A 117 -4.35 3.32 6.07
CA PHE A 117 -4.26 4.77 6.09
C PHE A 117 -5.29 5.38 5.15
N LYS A 118 -5.65 6.62 5.43
CA LYS A 118 -6.33 7.51 4.50
C LYS A 118 -5.54 8.82 4.43
N VAL A 119 -5.15 9.21 3.24
CA VAL A 119 -4.48 10.51 3.03
C VAL A 119 -5.54 11.57 2.90
N SER A 120 -5.61 12.50 3.85
CA SER A 120 -6.60 13.60 3.85
C SER A 120 -6.04 14.91 3.32
N ASP A 121 -4.73 15.11 3.41
CA ASP A 121 -4.02 16.26 2.85
C ASP A 121 -2.82 15.78 2.04
N ILE A 122 -2.57 16.43 0.91
CA ILE A 122 -1.42 16.15 0.06
C ILE A 122 -0.09 16.31 0.82
N LYS A 123 -0.03 17.17 1.81
CA LYS A 123 1.17 17.37 2.65
C LYS A 123 1.53 16.14 3.47
N ASP A 124 0.56 15.30 3.79
CA ASP A 124 0.75 14.10 4.61
C ASP A 124 1.23 12.91 3.79
N ILE A 125 1.15 12.96 2.46
CA ILE A 125 1.43 11.79 1.61
C ILE A 125 2.84 11.23 1.85
N HIS A 126 3.82 12.10 2.05
CA HIS A 126 5.20 11.67 2.29
C HIS A 126 5.34 10.90 3.61
N SER A 127 4.81 11.45 4.71
CA SER A 127 4.86 10.81 6.03
C SER A 127 4.06 9.52 6.08
N VAL A 128 2.88 9.49 5.47
CA VAL A 128 2.04 8.30 5.36
C VAL A 128 2.74 7.20 4.57
N MET A 129 3.32 7.52 3.43
CA MET A 129 4.08 6.56 2.62
C MET A 129 5.27 6.01 3.42
N GLN A 130 6.05 6.86 4.06
CA GLN A 130 7.19 6.46 4.88
C GLN A 130 6.78 5.51 6.01
N GLU A 131 5.73 5.85 6.73
CA GLU A 131 5.19 5.04 7.83
C GLU A 131 4.64 3.70 7.30
N ALA A 132 3.91 3.70 6.19
CA ALA A 132 3.36 2.50 5.58
C ALA A 132 4.46 1.49 5.19
N PHE A 133 5.50 1.94 4.51
CA PHE A 133 6.65 1.09 4.16
C PHE A 133 7.38 0.57 5.41
N LYS A 134 7.58 1.42 6.43
CA LYS A 134 8.16 1.01 7.71
C LYS A 134 7.32 -0.08 8.39
N ILE A 135 6.01 0.12 8.52
CA ILE A 135 5.11 -0.82 9.17
C ILE A 135 5.06 -2.16 8.44
N ALA A 136 5.00 -2.14 7.10
CA ALA A 136 4.91 -3.36 6.31
C ALA A 136 6.07 -4.31 6.59
N ILE A 137 7.31 -3.80 6.71
CA ILE A 137 8.51 -4.61 6.90
C ILE A 137 8.91 -4.82 8.37
N THR A 138 8.34 -4.04 9.28
CA THR A 138 8.61 -4.24 10.73
C THR A 138 8.05 -5.59 11.19
N PRO A 139 8.80 -6.41 11.91
CA PRO A 139 8.30 -7.69 12.44
C PRO A 139 7.09 -7.54 13.38
N ARG A 140 6.11 -8.42 13.34
CA ARG A 140 5.85 -9.39 12.26
C ARG A 140 5.44 -8.65 11.00
N MET A 141 6.14 -8.88 9.90
CA MET A 141 5.83 -8.24 8.61
C MET A 141 4.39 -8.51 8.19
N GLY A 142 3.86 -7.70 7.31
CA GLY A 142 2.51 -7.87 6.81
C GLY A 142 2.04 -6.69 5.96
N PRO A 143 0.89 -6.81 5.30
CA PRO A 143 0.40 -5.81 4.38
C PRO A 143 -0.08 -4.55 5.09
N VAL A 144 0.05 -3.45 4.37
CA VAL A 144 -0.48 -2.12 4.72
C VAL A 144 -1.27 -1.60 3.53
N ASN A 145 -2.36 -0.89 3.78
CA ASN A 145 -3.12 -0.21 2.75
C ASN A 145 -3.09 1.30 2.93
N ILE A 146 -3.08 2.03 1.82
CA ILE A 146 -3.18 3.49 1.77
C ILE A 146 -4.34 3.84 0.85
N ASN A 147 -5.39 4.45 1.41
CA ASN A 147 -6.50 5.00 0.65
C ASN A 147 -6.13 6.40 0.16
N LEU A 148 -6.24 6.60 -1.14
CA LEU A 148 -5.82 7.81 -1.84
C LEU A 148 -7.04 8.47 -2.50
N PRO A 149 -7.67 9.48 -1.85
CA PRO A 149 -8.76 10.22 -2.45
C PRO A 149 -8.30 10.96 -3.72
N ARG A 150 -9.13 10.92 -4.76
CA ARG A 150 -8.78 11.49 -6.07
C ARG A 150 -8.49 12.98 -6.01
N ASP A 151 -9.27 13.73 -5.23
CA ASP A 151 -9.07 15.18 -5.06
C ASP A 151 -7.75 15.53 -4.35
N VAL A 152 -7.23 14.62 -3.52
CA VAL A 152 -5.93 14.79 -2.85
C VAL A 152 -4.79 14.54 -3.83
N MET A 153 -4.88 13.50 -4.68
CA MET A 153 -3.84 13.17 -5.66
C MET A 153 -3.70 14.22 -6.76
N GLY A 154 -4.78 14.93 -7.10
CA GLY A 154 -4.77 16.02 -8.07
C GLY A 154 -4.15 17.34 -7.56
N LYS A 155 -3.76 17.41 -6.29
CA LYS A 155 -3.14 18.61 -5.70
C LYS A 155 -1.63 18.59 -5.89
N THR A 156 -1.04 19.78 -5.93
CA THR A 156 0.42 19.99 -5.89
C THR A 156 0.83 20.57 -4.55
N SER A 157 2.02 20.23 -4.09
CA SER A 157 2.61 20.81 -2.88
C SER A 157 4.12 20.79 -2.98
N ASP A 158 4.77 21.73 -2.29
CA ASP A 158 6.22 21.73 -2.14
C ASP A 158 6.62 20.63 -1.14
N PHE A 159 7.25 19.58 -1.64
CA PHE A 159 7.76 18.50 -0.82
C PHE A 159 9.25 18.64 -0.59
N GLN A 160 9.69 18.35 0.62
CA GLN A 160 11.09 18.02 0.86
C GLN A 160 11.44 16.71 0.16
N ASN A 161 12.69 16.54 -0.20
CA ASN A 161 13.15 15.27 -0.80
C ASN A 161 12.77 14.09 0.10
N PRO A 162 12.13 13.07 -0.45
CA PRO A 162 11.73 11.92 0.34
C PRO A 162 12.95 11.22 0.93
N SER A 163 12.85 10.81 2.17
CA SER A 163 13.88 10.03 2.86
C SER A 163 13.44 8.58 3.05
N LYS A 164 14.41 7.66 3.12
CA LYS A 164 14.13 6.26 3.43
C LYS A 164 13.66 6.15 4.90
N TYR A 165 12.69 5.27 5.13
CA TYR A 165 12.30 4.93 6.50
C TYR A 165 13.46 4.30 7.27
N GLN A 166 13.47 4.48 8.58
CA GLN A 166 14.42 3.83 9.48
C GLN A 166 13.71 2.70 10.23
N ILE A 167 14.35 1.53 10.27
CA ILE A 167 13.87 0.40 11.08
C ILE A 167 14.58 0.50 12.42
N ASP A 168 13.80 0.53 13.50
CA ASP A 168 14.36 0.45 14.83
C ASP A 168 15.02 -0.91 15.05
N LYS A 169 16.18 -0.93 15.73
CA LYS A 169 16.84 -2.21 16.06
C LYS A 169 15.86 -3.07 16.85
N LEU A 170 15.67 -4.29 16.38
CA LEU A 170 14.89 -5.27 17.14
C LEU A 170 15.61 -5.57 18.46
N PRO A 171 14.88 -5.69 19.58
CA PRO A 171 15.49 -6.13 20.82
C PRO A 171 16.06 -7.55 20.61
N GLU A 172 17.30 -7.75 21.07
CA GLU A 172 17.91 -9.06 21.05
C GLU A 172 17.10 -10.02 21.95
N ALA A 173 16.86 -11.23 21.45
CA ALA A 173 16.17 -12.26 22.23
C ALA A 173 17.07 -12.67 23.40
N LYS A 174 16.59 -12.50 24.63
CA LYS A 174 17.28 -13.01 25.82
C LYS A 174 17.32 -14.55 25.76
N VAL A 175 18.50 -15.13 26.00
CA VAL A 175 18.68 -16.60 26.04
C VAL A 175 17.65 -17.25 26.96
N SER A 176 17.34 -16.64 28.10
CA SER A 176 16.30 -17.11 29.04
C SER A 176 14.89 -17.15 28.44
N SER A 177 14.59 -16.30 27.44
CA SER A 177 13.30 -16.32 26.74
C SER A 177 13.27 -17.40 25.67
N LEU A 178 14.40 -17.67 25.02
CA LEU A 178 14.53 -18.74 24.05
C LEU A 178 14.40 -20.13 24.75
N MET A 179 15.02 -20.30 25.91
CA MET A 179 14.92 -21.54 26.69
C MET A 179 13.51 -21.84 27.24
N LYS A 180 12.64 -20.84 27.31
CA LYS A 180 11.22 -21.04 27.70
C LYS A 180 10.30 -21.34 26.52
N ALA A 181 10.77 -21.16 25.29
CA ALA A 181 9.99 -21.38 24.06
C ALA A 181 10.23 -22.78 23.45
N VAL A 182 11.19 -23.53 23.98
CA VAL A 182 11.50 -24.94 23.69
C VAL A 182 10.89 -25.84 24.75
#